data_7d3a312f89c5d58192f96523d514bdf9
#
_entry.id   7d3a312f89c5d58192f96523d514bdf9
#
_cell.length_a   1.000
_cell.length_b   1.000
_cell.length_c   1.000
_cell.angle_alpha   90.00
_cell.angle_beta   90.00
_cell.angle_gamma   90.00
#
_symmetry.space_group_name_H-M   'P 1'
#
loop_
_entity.id
_entity.type
_entity.pdbx_description
1 polymer ?
#
loop_
_entity_poly.entity_id
_entity_poly.type
_entity_poly.pdbx_seq_one_letter_code
_entity_poly.pdbx_strand_id
1 'polypeptide(L)'
;MKLIDQPMPTVKENMALVESLYTVVSAGTERGLASFGGKNLIQKALERPDQVKKVMEKLSTDGIVTTIESAFNKLAEPMPMGYSGVGRVIACGKGVTEVQAGDLVAMVGTAYHCEINRVSRTMLTKVPEELTDYRQAAFCALGGIALEGIHQ
;
A
#
# COMPACT_ATOMS: atom_id res chain seq x y z
N MET A 1 9.90 -14.06 -1.10
CA MET A 1 9.21 -13.14 -2.04
C MET A 1 8.90 -13.88 -3.33
N LYS A 2 7.75 -13.64 -3.92
CA LYS A 2 7.33 -14.21 -5.21
C LYS A 2 6.73 -13.09 -6.05
N LEU A 3 7.12 -13.00 -7.32
CA LEU A 3 6.43 -12.16 -8.30
C LEU A 3 5.09 -12.83 -8.64
N ILE A 4 4.02 -12.04 -8.69
CA ILE A 4 2.67 -12.53 -8.97
C ILE A 4 2.06 -11.64 -10.06
N ASP A 5 1.63 -12.26 -11.15
CA ASP A 5 0.86 -11.56 -12.18
C ASP A 5 -0.57 -11.32 -11.67
N GLN A 6 -1.02 -10.09 -11.79
CA GLN A 6 -2.37 -9.69 -11.43
C GLN A 6 -3.01 -8.90 -12.57
N PRO A 7 -4.33 -8.97 -12.73
CA PRO A 7 -5.02 -8.14 -13.72
C PRO A 7 -4.82 -6.66 -13.39
N MET A 8 -4.74 -5.84 -14.43
CA MET A 8 -4.64 -4.39 -14.31
C MET A 8 -5.78 -3.85 -13.41
N PRO A 9 -5.49 -3.04 -12.39
CA PRO A 9 -6.52 -2.49 -11.52
C PRO A 9 -7.44 -1.53 -12.31
N THR A 10 -8.73 -1.56 -12.02
CA THR A 10 -9.69 -0.58 -12.57
C THR A 10 -9.67 0.71 -11.78
N VAL A 11 -9.89 1.84 -12.46
CA VAL A 11 -10.03 3.14 -11.80
C VAL A 11 -11.30 3.16 -10.94
N LYS A 12 -11.22 3.73 -9.74
CA LYS A 12 -12.37 3.90 -8.82
C LYS A 12 -12.55 5.37 -8.47
N GLU A 13 -13.72 5.70 -7.93
CA GLU A 13 -14.01 7.03 -7.39
C GLU A 13 -12.98 7.41 -6.31
N ASN A 14 -12.52 8.68 -6.33
CA ASN A 14 -11.47 9.23 -5.46
C ASN A 14 -10.11 8.51 -5.53
N MET A 15 -9.86 7.78 -6.61
CA MET A 15 -8.61 7.07 -6.84
C MET A 15 -8.01 7.45 -8.20
N ALA A 16 -6.68 7.43 -8.29
CA ALA A 16 -5.95 7.52 -9.54
C ALA A 16 -5.22 6.20 -9.81
N LEU A 17 -5.06 5.86 -11.09
CA LEU A 17 -4.13 4.83 -11.54
C LEU A 17 -2.81 5.50 -11.90
N VAL A 18 -1.75 4.97 -11.35
CA VAL A 18 -0.40 5.52 -11.50
C VAL A 18 0.54 4.42 -11.96
N GLU A 19 1.19 4.63 -13.10
CA GLU A 19 2.30 3.82 -13.58
C GLU A 19 3.53 4.12 -12.72
N SER A 20 4.08 3.12 -12.07
CA SER A 20 5.24 3.26 -11.19
C SER A 20 6.51 3.47 -11.99
N LEU A 21 7.25 4.52 -11.69
CA LEU A 21 8.58 4.77 -12.25
C LEU A 21 9.67 4.32 -11.27
N TYR A 22 9.54 4.69 -10.01
CA TYR A 22 10.45 4.29 -8.94
C TYR A 22 9.69 4.07 -7.64
N THR A 23 10.12 3.08 -6.86
CA THR A 23 9.65 2.81 -5.51
C THR A 23 10.84 2.66 -4.57
N VAL A 24 10.65 3.03 -3.30
CA VAL A 24 11.68 2.91 -2.28
C VAL A 24 11.56 1.57 -1.59
N VAL A 25 12.67 0.84 -1.52
CA VAL A 25 12.80 -0.38 -0.73
C VAL A 25 13.28 -0.01 0.68
N SER A 26 12.45 -0.24 1.69
CA SER A 26 12.83 -0.11 3.09
C SER A 26 13.23 -1.46 3.65
N ALA A 27 14.52 -1.69 3.78
CA ALA A 27 15.06 -2.98 4.24
C ALA A 27 14.47 -3.44 5.58
N GLY A 28 14.24 -2.52 6.53
CA GLY A 28 13.64 -2.82 7.83
C GLY A 28 12.17 -3.23 7.73
N THR A 29 11.36 -2.39 7.08
CA THR A 29 9.92 -2.61 6.92
C THR A 29 9.64 -3.88 6.10
N GLU A 30 10.31 -4.04 4.97
CA GLU A 30 10.07 -5.16 4.08
C GLU A 30 10.59 -6.48 4.64
N ARG A 31 11.73 -6.48 5.33
CA ARG A 31 12.20 -7.65 6.06
C ARG A 31 11.20 -8.08 7.14
N GLY A 32 10.60 -7.13 7.86
CA GLY A 32 9.53 -7.40 8.82
C GLY A 32 8.32 -8.05 8.16
N LEU A 33 7.85 -7.50 7.05
CA LEU A 33 6.73 -8.05 6.27
C LEU A 33 7.04 -9.43 5.69
N ALA A 34 8.23 -9.63 5.12
CA ALA A 34 8.67 -10.91 4.57
C ALA A 34 8.78 -11.99 5.67
N SER A 35 9.33 -11.61 6.82
CA SER A 35 9.42 -12.48 7.99
C SER A 35 8.04 -12.89 8.51
N PHE A 36 7.11 -11.93 8.60
CA PHE A 36 5.72 -12.20 8.99
C PHE A 36 5.01 -13.10 7.97
N GLY A 37 5.21 -12.86 6.68
CA GLY A 37 4.62 -13.67 5.59
C GLY A 37 5.08 -15.14 5.62
N GLY A 38 6.30 -15.40 6.05
CA GLY A 38 6.88 -16.75 6.17
C GLY A 38 6.42 -17.53 7.41
N LYS A 39 5.73 -16.92 8.37
CA LYS A 39 5.28 -17.58 9.60
C LYS A 39 4.05 -18.44 9.36
N ASN A 40 3.92 -19.52 10.14
CA ASN A 40 2.69 -20.32 10.13
C ASN A 40 1.52 -19.55 10.79
N LEU A 41 0.30 -20.02 10.56
CA LEU A 41 -0.94 -19.36 11.03
C LEU A 41 -0.98 -19.16 12.55
N ILE A 42 -0.46 -20.12 13.32
CA ILE A 42 -0.43 -20.05 14.78
C ILE A 42 0.53 -18.94 15.24
N GLN A 43 1.71 -18.83 14.63
CA GLN A 43 2.67 -17.77 14.92
C GLN A 43 2.14 -16.39 14.53
N LYS A 44 1.44 -16.28 13.39
CA LYS A 44 0.76 -15.05 12.98
C LYS A 44 -0.32 -14.62 13.96
N ALA A 45 -1.10 -15.58 14.49
CA ALA A 45 -2.15 -15.33 15.47
C ALA A 45 -1.56 -14.84 16.81
N LEU A 46 -0.48 -15.46 17.27
CA LEU A 46 0.19 -15.06 18.53
C LEU A 46 0.79 -13.64 18.48
N GLU A 47 1.25 -13.19 17.32
CA GLU A 47 1.80 -11.84 17.14
C GLU A 47 0.75 -10.74 16.93
N ARG A 48 -0.48 -11.12 16.66
CA ARG A 48 -1.61 -10.22 16.41
C ARG A 48 -2.82 -10.55 17.27
N PRO A 49 -2.69 -10.47 18.61
CA PRO A 49 -3.77 -10.84 19.54
C PRO A 49 -5.01 -9.94 19.36
N ASP A 50 -4.83 -8.70 18.91
CA ASP A 50 -5.89 -7.78 18.53
C ASP A 50 -6.74 -8.30 17.35
N GLN A 51 -6.12 -8.93 16.36
CA GLN A 51 -6.83 -9.54 15.23
C GLN A 51 -7.56 -10.83 15.65
N VAL A 52 -6.92 -11.64 16.50
CA VAL A 52 -7.54 -12.82 17.07
C VAL A 52 -8.81 -12.45 17.85
N LYS A 53 -8.76 -11.38 18.67
CA LYS A 53 -9.92 -10.89 19.42
C LYS A 53 -11.05 -10.47 18.49
N LYS A 54 -10.76 -9.74 17.41
CA LYS A 54 -11.76 -9.35 16.38
C LYS A 54 -12.39 -10.56 15.68
N VAL A 55 -11.60 -11.61 15.44
CA VAL A 55 -12.12 -12.88 14.90
C VAL A 55 -13.03 -13.57 15.89
N MET A 56 -12.66 -13.60 17.18
CA MET A 56 -13.50 -14.16 18.23
C MET A 56 -14.81 -13.39 18.43
N GLU A 57 -14.79 -12.07 18.34
CA GLU A 57 -16.00 -11.23 18.38
C GLU A 57 -16.92 -11.50 17.18
N LYS A 58 -16.36 -11.67 15.98
CA LYS A 58 -17.14 -12.05 14.79
C LYS A 58 -17.68 -13.48 14.85
N LEU A 59 -16.99 -14.40 15.51
CA LEU A 59 -17.49 -15.78 15.71
C LEU A 59 -18.83 -15.82 16.43
N SER A 60 -19.08 -14.86 17.33
CA SER A 60 -20.33 -14.77 18.07
C SER A 60 -21.50 -14.18 17.25
N THR A 61 -21.21 -13.45 16.16
CA THR A 61 -22.23 -12.75 15.35
C THR A 61 -22.52 -13.41 14.01
N ASP A 62 -21.50 -13.89 13.29
CA ASP A 62 -21.64 -14.31 11.88
C ASP A 62 -21.55 -15.83 11.65
N GLY A 63 -21.37 -16.63 12.72
CA GLY A 63 -21.21 -18.09 12.63
C GLY A 63 -19.76 -18.56 12.45
N ILE A 64 -19.49 -19.77 12.98
CA ILE A 64 -18.12 -20.28 13.18
C ILE A 64 -17.40 -20.56 11.86
N VAL A 65 -18.05 -21.17 10.88
CA VAL A 65 -17.39 -21.66 9.65
C VAL A 65 -17.01 -20.51 8.73
N THR A 66 -17.91 -19.58 8.47
CA THR A 66 -17.68 -18.43 7.57
C THR A 66 -16.62 -17.47 8.10
N THR A 67 -16.54 -17.32 9.42
CA THR A 67 -15.55 -16.44 10.07
C THR A 67 -14.15 -17.05 10.04
N ILE A 68 -14.05 -18.34 10.29
CA ILE A 68 -12.76 -19.06 10.22
C ILE A 68 -12.21 -19.05 8.80
N GLU A 69 -13.01 -19.42 7.79
CA GLU A 69 -12.59 -19.37 6.38
C GLU A 69 -12.15 -17.98 5.95
N SER A 70 -12.91 -16.94 6.31
CA SER A 70 -12.56 -15.55 5.98
C SER A 70 -11.26 -15.10 6.64
N ALA A 71 -11.01 -15.52 7.89
CA ALA A 71 -9.76 -15.21 8.59
C ALA A 71 -8.56 -15.95 7.99
N PHE A 72 -8.71 -17.23 7.64
CA PHE A 72 -7.67 -18.02 6.98
C PHE A 72 -7.35 -17.47 5.59
N ASN A 73 -8.34 -17.10 4.79
CA ASN A 73 -8.15 -16.50 3.47
C ASN A 73 -7.41 -15.18 3.57
N LYS A 74 -7.76 -14.29 4.50
CA LYS A 74 -7.03 -13.03 4.73
C LYS A 74 -5.59 -13.22 5.19
N LEU A 75 -5.32 -14.24 6.01
CA LEU A 75 -3.96 -14.55 6.47
C LEU A 75 -3.11 -15.22 5.38
N ALA A 76 -3.75 -15.87 4.41
CA ALA A 76 -3.10 -16.52 3.28
C ALA A 76 -2.90 -15.59 2.08
N GLU A 77 -3.60 -14.44 2.02
CA GLU A 77 -3.43 -13.46 0.94
C GLU A 77 -1.98 -12.95 0.89
N PRO A 78 -1.38 -12.88 -0.32
CA PRO A 78 -0.08 -12.29 -0.49
C PRO A 78 -0.12 -10.81 -0.06
N MET A 79 0.79 -10.42 0.82
CA MET A 79 0.92 -9.01 1.22
C MET A 79 1.76 -8.27 0.18
N PRO A 80 1.21 -7.24 -0.48
CA PRO A 80 1.99 -6.43 -1.40
C PRO A 80 3.07 -5.66 -0.62
N MET A 81 4.24 -5.51 -1.24
CA MET A 81 5.39 -4.81 -0.66
C MET A 81 5.54 -3.44 -1.33
N GLY A 82 6.15 -2.50 -0.61
CA GLY A 82 6.29 -1.10 -1.03
C GLY A 82 5.24 -0.19 -0.40
N TYR A 83 5.63 1.07 -0.14
CA TYR A 83 4.76 2.07 0.48
C TYR A 83 5.10 3.52 0.08
N SER A 84 6.18 3.74 -0.64
CA SER A 84 6.63 5.06 -1.09
C SER A 84 7.20 4.97 -2.49
N GLY A 85 6.79 5.88 -3.36
CA GLY A 85 7.21 5.85 -4.76
C GLY A 85 6.85 7.12 -5.53
N VAL A 86 7.29 7.15 -6.77
CA VAL A 86 6.95 8.17 -7.77
C VAL A 86 6.50 7.49 -9.05
N GLY A 87 5.52 8.07 -9.71
CA GLY A 87 4.96 7.52 -10.94
C GLY A 87 4.21 8.54 -11.77
N ARG A 88 3.71 8.09 -12.91
CA ARG A 88 2.93 8.89 -13.85
C ARG A 88 1.45 8.51 -13.77
N VAL A 89 0.59 9.50 -13.62
CA VAL A 89 -0.86 9.27 -13.64
C VAL A 89 -1.29 8.82 -15.03
N ILE A 90 -1.98 7.68 -15.12
CA ILE A 90 -2.53 7.16 -16.37
C ILE A 90 -4.05 7.36 -16.47
N ALA A 91 -4.75 7.39 -15.32
CA ALA A 91 -6.19 7.67 -15.30
C ALA A 91 -6.59 8.20 -13.91
N CYS A 92 -7.60 9.09 -13.92
CA CYS A 92 -8.22 9.62 -12.69
C CYS A 92 -9.67 9.17 -12.60
N GLY A 93 -10.09 8.74 -11.42
CA GLY A 93 -11.49 8.48 -11.09
C GLY A 93 -12.24 9.76 -10.75
N LYS A 94 -13.56 9.66 -10.72
CA LYS A 94 -14.42 10.76 -10.29
C LYS A 94 -13.98 11.26 -8.90
N GLY A 95 -13.93 12.58 -8.72
CA GLY A 95 -13.52 13.21 -7.44
C GLY A 95 -12.00 13.43 -7.29
N VAL A 96 -11.16 12.99 -8.23
CA VAL A 96 -9.75 13.35 -8.29
C VAL A 96 -9.63 14.62 -9.16
N THR A 97 -9.27 15.73 -8.53
CA THR A 97 -9.21 17.07 -9.17
C THR A 97 -7.82 17.69 -9.07
N GLU A 98 -6.98 17.17 -8.20
CA GLU A 98 -5.65 17.70 -7.86
C GLU A 98 -4.58 17.34 -8.90
N VAL A 99 -4.85 16.28 -9.68
CA VAL A 99 -3.94 15.75 -10.70
C VAL A 99 -4.72 15.28 -11.92
N GLN A 100 -4.04 15.15 -13.05
CA GLN A 100 -4.59 14.64 -14.30
C GLN A 100 -3.69 13.60 -14.94
N ALA A 101 -4.20 12.90 -15.96
CA ALA A 101 -3.40 11.94 -16.72
C ALA A 101 -2.16 12.64 -17.34
N GLY A 102 -1.00 12.02 -17.20
CA GLY A 102 0.29 12.55 -17.61
C GLY A 102 1.08 13.24 -16.48
N ASP A 103 0.44 13.67 -15.39
CA ASP A 103 1.14 14.29 -14.27
C ASP A 103 2.10 13.31 -13.61
N LEU A 104 3.26 13.82 -13.18
CA LEU A 104 4.19 13.11 -12.32
C LEU A 104 3.79 13.31 -10.85
N VAL A 105 3.63 12.21 -10.11
CA VAL A 105 3.13 12.22 -8.74
C VAL A 105 4.00 11.41 -7.79
N ALA A 106 4.20 11.91 -6.58
CA ALA A 106 4.70 11.14 -5.47
C ALA A 106 3.53 10.39 -4.81
N MET A 107 3.76 9.16 -4.37
CA MET A 107 2.75 8.26 -3.80
C MET A 107 3.19 7.73 -2.45
N VAL A 108 2.26 7.62 -1.50
CA VAL A 108 2.48 7.01 -0.19
C VAL A 108 1.44 5.93 0.12
N GLY A 109 1.77 5.04 1.02
CA GLY A 109 0.87 3.99 1.52
C GLY A 109 0.62 2.85 0.54
N THR A 110 0.01 3.13 -0.61
CA THR A 110 -0.29 2.14 -1.66
C THR A 110 0.66 2.23 -2.87
N ALA A 111 1.89 2.69 -2.65
CA ALA A 111 2.96 2.70 -3.65
C ALA A 111 3.71 1.36 -3.63
N TYR A 112 3.04 0.31 -4.07
CA TYR A 112 3.58 -1.04 -4.08
C TYR A 112 4.64 -1.23 -5.17
N HIS A 113 5.50 -2.23 -5.02
CA HIS A 113 6.46 -2.65 -6.04
C HIS A 113 5.73 -3.40 -7.17
N CYS A 114 4.95 -2.67 -7.94
CA CYS A 114 4.22 -3.18 -9.10
C CYS A 114 4.18 -2.11 -10.20
N GLU A 115 3.84 -2.52 -11.41
CA GLU A 115 3.82 -1.63 -12.58
C GLU A 115 2.75 -0.53 -12.45
N ILE A 116 1.55 -0.88 -11.96
CA ILE A 116 0.42 0.04 -11.85
C ILE A 116 -0.16 -0.01 -10.46
N ASN A 117 -0.15 1.13 -9.79
CA ASN A 117 -0.76 1.33 -8.48
C ASN A 117 -2.09 2.07 -8.60
N ARG A 118 -3.07 1.64 -7.80
CA ARG A 118 -4.31 2.40 -7.58
C ARG A 118 -4.20 3.15 -6.27
N VAL A 119 -4.07 4.47 -6.34
CA VAL A 119 -3.72 5.34 -5.22
C VAL A 119 -4.89 6.27 -4.89
N SER A 120 -5.19 6.44 -3.60
CA SER A 120 -6.19 7.42 -3.15
C SER A 120 -5.71 8.83 -3.44
N ARG A 121 -6.64 9.76 -3.78
CA ARG A 121 -6.35 11.19 -3.97
C ARG A 121 -5.64 11.82 -2.77
N THR A 122 -5.87 11.31 -1.56
CA THR A 122 -5.24 11.79 -0.32
C THR A 122 -3.83 11.24 -0.08
N MET A 123 -3.40 10.28 -0.89
CA MET A 123 -2.12 9.57 -0.76
C MET A 123 -1.20 9.82 -1.96
N LEU A 124 -1.50 10.84 -2.76
CA LEU A 124 -0.65 11.28 -3.87
C LEU A 124 -0.55 12.80 -3.88
N THR A 125 0.55 13.30 -4.42
CA THR A 125 0.77 14.73 -4.65
C THR A 125 1.57 14.95 -5.92
N LYS A 126 1.30 16.05 -6.62
CA LYS A 126 2.04 16.41 -7.83
C LYS A 126 3.50 16.72 -7.47
N VAL A 127 4.41 16.18 -8.25
CA VAL A 127 5.85 16.49 -8.13
C VAL A 127 6.08 17.89 -8.71
N PRO A 128 6.78 18.80 -8.00
CA PRO A 128 7.10 20.13 -8.52
C PRO A 128 7.92 20.05 -9.82
N GLU A 129 7.66 20.95 -10.76
CA GLU A 129 8.35 20.98 -12.06
C GLU A 129 9.85 21.31 -11.92
N GLU A 130 10.21 22.02 -10.85
CA GLU A 130 11.59 22.40 -10.52
C GLU A 130 12.44 21.21 -10.07
N LEU A 131 11.81 20.08 -9.69
CA LEU A 131 12.53 18.89 -9.26
C LEU A 131 13.08 18.14 -10.47
N THR A 132 14.32 18.41 -10.82
CA THR A 132 14.98 17.82 -12.00
C THR A 132 15.23 16.31 -11.87
N ASP A 133 15.51 15.83 -10.66
CA ASP A 133 15.61 14.39 -10.37
C ASP A 133 14.38 13.90 -9.59
N TYR A 134 13.34 13.53 -10.31
CA TYR A 134 12.08 13.07 -9.73
C TYR A 134 12.20 11.77 -8.92
N ARG A 135 13.35 11.04 -8.99
CA ARG A 135 13.60 9.88 -8.11
C ARG A 135 13.59 10.28 -6.63
N GLN A 136 13.96 11.54 -6.34
CA GLN A 136 13.91 12.08 -4.98
C GLN A 136 12.47 12.11 -4.43
N ALA A 137 11.46 12.31 -5.28
CA ALA A 137 10.07 12.31 -4.88
C ALA A 137 9.59 10.92 -4.38
N ALA A 138 10.29 9.84 -4.74
CA ALA A 138 9.99 8.52 -4.21
C ALA A 138 10.21 8.41 -2.69
N PHE A 139 11.01 9.29 -2.08
CA PHE A 139 11.25 9.34 -0.64
C PHE A 139 10.19 10.15 0.14
N CYS A 140 9.10 10.56 -0.48
CA CYS A 140 8.09 11.44 0.12
C CYS A 140 7.54 10.91 1.46
N ALA A 141 7.32 9.61 1.62
CA ALA A 141 6.85 9.04 2.89
C ALA A 141 7.90 9.19 4.00
N LEU A 142 9.17 8.90 3.71
CA LEU A 142 10.26 9.03 4.67
C LEU A 142 10.54 10.49 5.01
N GLY A 143 10.49 11.37 4.01
CA GLY A 143 10.63 12.82 4.20
C GLY A 143 9.52 13.39 5.09
N GLY A 144 8.27 12.97 4.88
CA GLY A 144 7.13 13.37 5.72
C GLY A 144 7.30 12.94 7.18
N ILE A 145 7.74 11.71 7.42
CA ILE A 145 8.02 11.21 8.77
C ILE A 145 9.15 12.01 9.44
N ALA A 146 10.22 12.31 8.69
CA ALA A 146 11.34 13.09 9.21
C ALA A 146 10.93 14.53 9.55
N LEU A 147 10.14 15.18 8.71
CA LEU A 147 9.62 16.53 8.97
C LEU A 147 8.74 16.58 10.22
N GLU A 148 7.85 15.60 10.41
CA GLU A 148 7.02 15.51 11.62
C GLU A 148 7.88 15.42 12.88
N GLY A 149 8.96 14.62 12.86
CA GLY A 149 9.89 14.51 13.97
C GLY A 149 10.70 15.79 14.28
N ILE A 150 10.82 16.71 13.32
CA ILE A 150 11.51 17.99 13.54
C ILE A 150 10.55 19.05 14.13
N HIS A 151 9.25 18.95 13.82
CA HIS A 151 8.23 19.90 14.27
C HIS A 151 7.65 19.61 15.67
N GLN A 152 8.00 18.48 16.28
CA GLN A 152 7.66 18.14 17.69
C GLN A 152 8.73 18.63 18.66
#